data_5a7f2e568eed35faf931275348382c60
#
_entry.id   5a7f2e568eed35faf931275348382c60
#
_cell.length_a   1.000
_cell.length_b   1.000
_cell.length_c   1.000
_cell.angle_alpha   90.00
_cell.angle_beta   90.00
_cell.angle_gamma   90.00
#
_symmetry.space_group_name_H-M   'P 1'
#
loop_
_entity.id
_entity.type
_entity.pdbx_description
1 polymer ?
#
loop_
_entity_poly.entity_id
_entity_poly.type
_entity_poly.pdbx_seq_one_letter_code
_entity_poly.pdbx_strand_id
1 'polypeptide(L)'
;MSAKPAHTLEPLAGKPATDDFPALEEKIYKAIELLKAARASQAAAERDASRLREQLEQREEEMETLRSEVVSLRKDREEVRGRVEKMLKQIDALVAQS
;
A
#
# COMPACT_ATOMS: atom_id res chain seq x y z
N MET A 1 -9.41 -49.40 -14.80
CA MET A 1 -9.01 -48.00 -14.94
C MET A 1 -10.02 -47.20 -15.71
N SER A 2 -10.26 -47.62 -16.94
CA SER A 2 -11.25 -46.92 -17.76
C SER A 2 -12.66 -47.05 -17.22
N ALA A 3 -12.91 -48.02 -16.34
CA ALA A 3 -14.21 -48.21 -15.72
C ALA A 3 -14.58 -47.07 -14.75
N LYS A 4 -13.60 -46.43 -14.17
CA LYS A 4 -13.85 -45.34 -13.22
C LYS A 4 -14.48 -44.11 -13.84
N PRO A 5 -13.97 -43.54 -14.96
CA PRO A 5 -14.65 -42.44 -15.63
C PRO A 5 -16.05 -42.81 -16.09
N ALA A 6 -16.23 -44.05 -16.58
CA ALA A 6 -17.55 -44.52 -16.96
C ALA A 6 -18.50 -44.57 -15.76
N HIS A 7 -17.97 -44.98 -14.60
CA HIS A 7 -18.75 -45.04 -13.38
C HIS A 7 -19.19 -43.67 -12.92
N THR A 8 -18.33 -42.66 -13.02
CA THR A 8 -18.67 -41.32 -12.65
C THR A 8 -19.72 -40.72 -13.57
N LEU A 9 -19.64 -41.03 -14.85
CA LEU A 9 -20.56 -40.49 -15.83
C LEU A 9 -21.91 -41.20 -15.81
N GLU A 10 -21.92 -42.53 -15.61
CA GLU A 10 -23.15 -43.31 -15.59
C GLU A 10 -24.16 -42.87 -14.54
N PRO A 11 -23.75 -42.60 -13.28
CA PRO A 11 -24.72 -42.11 -12.30
C PRO A 11 -25.40 -40.81 -12.71
N LEU A 12 -24.66 -39.92 -13.37
CA LEU A 12 -25.18 -38.66 -13.82
C LEU A 12 -26.14 -38.83 -15.00
N ALA A 13 -25.76 -39.70 -15.93
CA ALA A 13 -26.55 -39.95 -17.13
C ALA A 13 -27.73 -40.90 -16.89
N GLY A 14 -27.50 -41.89 -16.03
CA GLY A 14 -28.51 -42.92 -15.80
C GLY A 14 -29.58 -42.56 -14.80
N LYS A 15 -29.29 -41.69 -13.86
CA LYS A 15 -30.26 -41.31 -12.85
C LYS A 15 -31.22 -40.25 -13.33
N PRO A 16 -32.39 -40.16 -12.72
CA PRO A 16 -33.28 -39.08 -13.06
C PRO A 16 -32.63 -37.73 -12.92
N ALA A 17 -32.63 -36.97 -13.97
CA ALA A 17 -32.01 -35.64 -13.97
C ALA A 17 -32.63 -34.73 -12.93
N THR A 18 -33.84 -34.98 -12.53
CA THR A 18 -34.57 -34.18 -11.54
C THR A 18 -33.90 -34.20 -10.15
N ASP A 19 -33.22 -35.28 -9.80
CA ASP A 19 -32.53 -35.38 -8.50
C ASP A 19 -31.23 -34.60 -8.49
N ASP A 20 -30.55 -34.51 -9.63
CA ASP A 20 -29.28 -33.84 -9.77
C ASP A 20 -29.42 -32.33 -10.02
N PHE A 21 -30.52 -31.92 -10.63
CA PHE A 21 -30.75 -30.53 -10.95
C PHE A 21 -30.71 -29.60 -9.75
N PRO A 22 -31.43 -29.87 -8.67
CA PRO A 22 -31.33 -29.00 -7.49
C PRO A 22 -29.94 -28.92 -6.91
N ALA A 23 -29.20 -30.01 -6.91
CA ALA A 23 -27.84 -30.03 -6.42
C ALA A 23 -26.90 -29.18 -7.29
N LEU A 24 -27.08 -29.28 -8.62
CA LEU A 24 -26.32 -28.47 -9.55
C LEU A 24 -26.63 -26.99 -9.43
N GLU A 25 -27.93 -26.68 -9.33
CA GLU A 25 -28.36 -25.30 -9.15
C GLU A 25 -27.76 -24.69 -7.88
N GLU A 26 -27.76 -25.46 -6.82
CA GLU A 26 -27.18 -25.01 -5.56
C GLU A 26 -25.69 -24.74 -5.68
N LYS A 27 -24.96 -25.63 -6.35
CA LYS A 27 -23.53 -25.46 -6.59
C LYS A 27 -23.25 -24.24 -7.44
N ILE A 28 -24.03 -24.04 -8.50
CA ILE A 28 -23.91 -22.86 -9.35
C ILE A 28 -24.17 -21.60 -8.55
N TYR A 29 -25.22 -21.62 -7.74
CA TYR A 29 -25.58 -20.49 -6.90
C TYR A 29 -24.45 -20.13 -5.95
N LYS A 30 -23.89 -21.13 -5.28
CA LYS A 30 -22.75 -20.94 -4.38
C LYS A 30 -21.52 -20.39 -5.12
N ALA A 31 -21.26 -20.91 -6.32
CA ALA A 31 -20.13 -20.43 -7.12
C ALA A 31 -20.30 -18.97 -7.51
N ILE A 32 -21.51 -18.57 -7.88
CA ILE A 32 -21.82 -17.18 -8.21
C ILE A 32 -21.65 -16.30 -6.99
N GLU A 33 -22.13 -16.72 -5.83
CA GLU A 33 -21.98 -15.97 -4.60
C GLU A 33 -20.52 -15.81 -4.19
N LEU A 34 -19.74 -16.87 -4.33
CA LEU A 34 -18.28 -16.81 -4.08
C LEU A 34 -17.58 -15.88 -5.05
N LEU A 35 -17.97 -15.91 -6.32
CA LEU A 35 -17.40 -15.03 -7.33
C LEU A 35 -17.71 -13.58 -7.05
N LYS A 36 -18.95 -13.28 -6.67
CA LYS A 36 -19.36 -11.92 -6.29
C LYS A 36 -18.58 -11.43 -5.09
N ALA A 37 -18.43 -12.27 -4.08
CA ALA A 37 -17.65 -11.93 -2.88
C ALA A 37 -16.20 -11.69 -3.22
N ALA A 38 -15.60 -12.53 -4.06
CA ALA A 38 -14.22 -12.38 -4.48
C ALA A 38 -14.02 -11.08 -5.27
N ARG A 39 -14.92 -10.75 -6.15
CA ARG A 39 -14.87 -9.49 -6.93
C ARG A 39 -15.00 -8.27 -6.03
N ALA A 40 -15.91 -8.32 -5.07
CA ALA A 40 -16.09 -7.24 -4.12
C ALA A 40 -14.83 -7.04 -3.28
N SER A 41 -14.24 -8.14 -2.81
CA SER A 41 -13.00 -8.11 -2.05
C SER A 41 -11.84 -7.55 -2.88
N GLN A 42 -11.73 -7.97 -4.13
CA GLN A 42 -10.72 -7.47 -5.05
C GLN A 42 -10.87 -5.97 -5.29
N ALA A 43 -12.09 -5.51 -5.53
CA ALA A 43 -12.36 -4.09 -5.73
C ALA A 43 -11.99 -3.26 -4.49
N ALA A 44 -12.31 -3.78 -3.30
CA ALA A 44 -11.93 -3.12 -2.05
C ALA A 44 -10.42 -3.05 -1.89
N ALA A 45 -9.73 -4.15 -2.19
CA ALA A 45 -8.27 -4.19 -2.11
C ALA A 45 -7.62 -3.22 -3.10
N GLU A 46 -8.15 -3.10 -4.30
CA GLU A 46 -7.66 -2.16 -5.30
C GLU A 46 -7.83 -0.71 -4.85
N ARG A 47 -8.99 -0.40 -4.26
CA ARG A 47 -9.23 0.95 -3.72
C ARG A 47 -8.26 1.26 -2.56
N ASP A 48 -8.04 0.29 -1.69
CA ASP A 48 -7.12 0.46 -0.58
C ASP A 48 -5.68 0.64 -1.08
N ALA A 49 -5.28 -0.14 -2.07
CA ALA A 49 -3.95 0.00 -2.67
C ALA A 49 -3.76 1.36 -3.32
N SER A 50 -4.78 1.84 -4.03
CA SER A 50 -4.74 3.17 -4.66
C SER A 50 -4.60 4.27 -3.61
N ARG A 51 -5.38 4.20 -2.53
CA ARG A 51 -5.31 5.16 -1.44
C ARG A 51 -3.95 5.15 -0.76
N LEU A 52 -3.40 3.97 -0.53
CA LEU A 52 -2.07 3.84 0.08
C LEU A 52 -0.97 4.41 -0.80
N ARG A 53 -1.08 4.25 -2.12
CA ARG A 53 -0.13 4.86 -3.05
C ARG A 53 -0.18 6.38 -3.00
N GLU A 54 -1.37 6.95 -2.93
CA GLU A 54 -1.53 8.40 -2.80
C GLU A 54 -0.93 8.89 -1.49
N GLN A 55 -1.18 8.18 -0.39
CA GLN A 55 -0.58 8.53 0.89
C GLN A 55 0.94 8.44 0.86
N LEU A 56 1.46 7.44 0.18
CA LEU A 56 2.90 7.26 0.03
C LEU A 56 3.52 8.43 -0.74
N GLU A 57 2.91 8.83 -1.84
CA GLU A 57 3.37 9.97 -2.61
C GLU A 57 3.36 11.25 -1.79
N GLN A 58 2.30 11.49 -1.03
CA GLN A 58 2.22 12.66 -0.16
C GLN A 58 3.32 12.64 0.89
N ARG A 59 3.58 11.48 1.48
CA ARG A 59 4.65 11.35 2.47
C ARG A 59 6.03 11.57 1.88
N GLU A 60 6.24 11.10 0.66
CA GLU A 60 7.49 11.33 -0.04
C GLU A 60 7.72 12.82 -0.31
N GLU A 61 6.68 13.53 -0.71
CA GLU A 61 6.74 14.98 -0.90
C GLU A 61 7.02 15.71 0.40
N GLU A 62 6.34 15.32 1.47
CA GLU A 62 6.58 15.89 2.81
C GLU A 62 8.01 15.65 3.28
N MET A 63 8.52 14.44 3.07
CA MET A 63 9.89 14.11 3.42
C MET A 63 10.90 14.95 2.64
N GLU A 64 10.65 15.17 1.36
CA GLU A 64 11.51 15.99 0.52
C GLU A 64 11.51 17.44 1.00
N THR A 65 10.34 17.96 1.33
CA THR A 65 10.20 19.30 1.90
C THR A 65 10.95 19.43 3.22
N LEU A 66 10.80 18.45 4.11
CA LEU A 66 11.49 18.46 5.40
C LEU A 66 13.00 18.37 5.25
N ARG A 67 13.49 17.57 4.31
CA ARG A 67 14.93 17.49 4.03
C ARG A 67 15.46 18.82 3.55
N SER A 68 14.72 19.47 2.69
CA SER A 68 15.06 20.78 2.18
C SER A 68 15.12 21.81 3.30
N GLU A 69 14.13 21.79 4.19
CA GLU A 69 14.10 22.67 5.36
C GLU A 69 15.26 22.43 6.31
N VAL A 70 15.60 21.16 6.54
CA VAL A 70 16.74 20.80 7.40
C VAL A 70 18.04 21.32 6.81
N VAL A 71 18.24 21.18 5.51
CA VAL A 71 19.44 21.70 4.84
C VAL A 71 19.51 23.22 4.99
N SER A 72 18.39 23.91 4.77
CA SER A 72 18.32 25.35 4.90
C SER A 72 18.61 25.81 6.33
N LEU A 73 18.03 25.16 7.32
CA LEU A 73 18.24 25.49 8.73
C LEU A 73 19.70 25.25 9.16
N ARG A 74 20.33 24.20 8.69
CA ARG A 74 21.73 23.94 8.97
C ARG A 74 22.62 25.01 8.38
N LYS A 75 22.31 25.43 7.17
CA LYS A 75 23.04 26.51 6.51
C LYS A 75 22.92 27.81 7.28
N ASP A 76 21.70 28.18 7.68
CA ASP A 76 21.43 29.38 8.47
C ASP A 76 22.17 29.32 9.81
N ARG A 77 22.15 28.17 10.45
CA ARG A 77 22.84 27.96 11.71
C ARG A 77 24.34 28.18 11.57
N GLU A 78 24.93 27.68 10.48
CA GLU A 78 26.38 27.87 10.22
C GLU A 78 26.69 29.32 9.93
N GLU A 79 25.85 30.04 9.23
CA GLU A 79 26.00 31.45 8.99
C GLU A 79 25.99 32.28 10.30
N VAL A 80 24.99 31.98 11.15
CA VAL A 80 24.90 32.65 12.47
C VAL A 80 26.11 32.34 13.33
N ARG A 81 26.56 31.09 13.35
CA ARG A 81 27.73 30.67 14.07
C ARG A 81 28.96 31.44 13.60
N GLY A 82 29.13 31.54 12.29
CA GLY A 82 30.27 32.28 11.71
C GLY A 82 30.26 33.75 12.09
N ARG A 83 29.06 34.37 12.09
CA ARG A 83 28.93 35.78 12.51
C ARG A 83 29.25 35.96 13.98
N VAL A 84 28.77 35.06 14.83
CA VAL A 84 29.06 35.13 16.27
C VAL A 84 30.54 34.97 16.51
N GLU A 85 31.20 34.03 15.89
CA GLU A 85 32.64 33.83 16.01
C GLU A 85 33.43 35.05 15.58
N LYS A 86 33.01 35.66 14.49
CA LYS A 86 33.65 36.89 13.98
C LYS A 86 33.48 38.03 14.94
N MET A 87 32.30 38.20 15.50
CA MET A 87 32.02 39.24 16.50
C MET A 87 32.85 39.01 17.75
N LEU A 88 32.99 37.81 18.23
CA LEU A 88 33.80 37.47 19.38
C LEU A 88 35.26 37.79 19.15
N LYS A 89 35.78 37.50 17.99
CA LYS A 89 37.19 37.85 17.63
C LYS A 89 37.38 39.37 17.61
N GLN A 90 36.42 40.13 17.13
CA GLN A 90 36.48 41.58 17.12
C GLN A 90 36.49 42.15 18.54
N ILE A 91 35.64 41.58 19.41
CA ILE A 91 35.57 41.97 20.80
C ILE A 91 36.92 41.68 21.50
N ASP A 92 37.46 40.49 21.29
CA ASP A 92 38.76 40.10 21.86
C ASP A 92 39.88 41.03 21.40
N ALA A 93 39.85 41.39 20.13
CA ALA A 93 40.84 42.34 19.60
C ALA A 93 40.74 43.71 20.25
N LEU A 94 39.51 44.19 20.46
CA LEU A 94 39.29 45.48 21.14
C LEU A 94 39.71 45.44 22.60
N VAL A 95 39.46 44.36 23.30
CA VAL A 95 39.88 44.17 24.68
C VAL A 95 41.41 44.14 24.77
N ALA A 96 42.07 43.45 23.82
CA ALA A 96 43.51 43.37 23.79
C ALA A 96 44.18 44.73 23.53
N GLN A 97 43.49 45.63 22.84
CA GLN A 97 44.02 46.99 22.58
C GLN A 97 43.87 47.94 23.75
N SER A 98 42.94 47.65 24.60
CA SER A 98 42.73 48.47 25.77
C SER A 98 43.60 48.01 26.93
#